data_f2e99175ef9975006884cb057eef2170
#
_entry.id   f2e99175ef9975006884cb057eef2170
#
_cell.length_a   1.000
_cell.length_b   1.000
_cell.length_c   1.000
_cell.angle_alpha   90.00
_cell.angle_beta   90.00
_cell.angle_gamma   90.00
#
_symmetry.space_group_name_H-M   'P 1'
#
loop_
_entity.id
_entity.type
_entity.pdbx_description
1 polymer ?
#
loop_
_entity_poly.entity_id
_entity_poly.type
_entity_poly.pdbx_seq_one_letter_code
_entity_poly.pdbx_strand_id
1 'polypeptide(L)'
;MEIFHEAIYWISKKSGMVDIVKLDGKVSLQYMECEKMNLSKIHHIAIIVSDYEVAKDFYVNKLGFSVIRENYRPERKDWKLDLRVNEYTELEIFAEENPPKRVNYPEACGLRHLAFCVDSVEQTVKELRELGIECEPIRVDDYTGKKMTFFHDPDGLPLELHE
;
A
#
# COMPACT_ATOMS: atom_id res chain seq x y z
N MET A 1 -13.49 -28.80 38.34
CA MET A 1 -14.21 -27.64 37.77
C MET A 1 -13.28 -26.51 37.34
N GLU A 2 -12.07 -26.36 37.93
CA GLU A 2 -11.07 -25.33 37.58
C GLU A 2 -10.33 -25.59 36.27
N ILE A 3 -10.04 -26.84 35.92
CA ILE A 3 -9.29 -27.17 34.69
C ILE A 3 -10.06 -26.79 33.41
N PHE A 4 -11.40 -26.87 33.45
CA PHE A 4 -12.26 -26.48 32.33
C PHE A 4 -12.29 -24.96 32.10
N HIS A 5 -12.12 -24.18 33.16
CA HIS A 5 -12.13 -22.70 33.07
C HIS A 5 -10.85 -22.17 32.41
N GLU A 6 -9.71 -22.75 32.74
CA GLU A 6 -8.42 -22.35 32.12
C GLU A 6 -8.32 -22.74 30.64
N ALA A 7 -8.82 -23.92 30.27
CA ALA A 7 -8.83 -24.37 28.88
C ALA A 7 -9.72 -23.48 27.98
N ILE A 8 -10.89 -23.08 28.49
CA ILE A 8 -11.80 -22.18 27.76
C ILE A 8 -11.18 -20.77 27.64
N TYR A 9 -10.54 -20.26 28.69
CA TYR A 9 -9.87 -18.97 28.68
C TYR A 9 -8.68 -18.93 27.69
N TRP A 10 -7.97 -20.05 27.56
CA TRP A 10 -6.84 -20.17 26.64
C TRP A 10 -7.27 -20.25 25.17
N ILE A 11 -8.37 -20.95 24.87
CA ILE A 11 -8.98 -21.02 23.52
C ILE A 11 -9.53 -19.65 23.11
N SER A 12 -10.21 -18.93 24.00
CA SER A 12 -10.74 -17.60 23.76
C SER A 12 -9.67 -16.56 23.38
N LYS A 13 -8.46 -16.66 23.95
CA LYS A 13 -7.35 -15.74 23.61
C LYS A 13 -6.72 -16.00 22.25
N LYS A 14 -6.86 -17.22 21.69
CA LYS A 14 -6.20 -17.60 20.43
C LYS A 14 -7.09 -17.59 19.19
N SER A 15 -8.43 -17.69 19.34
CA SER A 15 -9.31 -18.00 18.21
C SER A 15 -10.57 -17.13 18.06
N GLY A 16 -10.68 -15.99 18.74
CA GLY A 16 -11.90 -15.17 18.68
C GLY A 16 -12.98 -15.61 19.67
N MET A 17 -14.12 -14.91 19.69
CA MET A 17 -15.22 -15.20 20.61
C MET A 17 -15.78 -16.61 20.42
N VAL A 18 -15.84 -17.37 21.50
CA VAL A 18 -16.44 -18.71 21.54
C VAL A 18 -17.69 -18.62 22.39
N ASP A 19 -18.86 -18.91 21.80
CA ASP A 19 -20.08 -19.07 22.55
C ASP A 19 -20.18 -20.52 23.10
N ILE A 20 -20.48 -20.62 24.38
CA ILE A 20 -20.74 -21.91 25.05
C ILE A 20 -22.24 -22.18 25.02
N VAL A 21 -22.65 -23.08 24.14
CA VAL A 21 -24.05 -23.51 24.07
C VAL A 21 -24.23 -24.79 24.87
N LYS A 22 -25.11 -24.75 25.88
CA LYS A 22 -25.55 -25.93 26.63
C LYS A 22 -26.90 -26.40 26.06
N LEU A 23 -26.89 -27.53 25.40
CA LEU A 23 -28.09 -28.22 24.94
C LEU A 23 -28.11 -29.65 25.54
N ASP A 24 -29.19 -30.04 26.22
CA ASP A 24 -29.42 -31.38 26.77
C ASP A 24 -28.26 -31.95 27.59
N GLY A 25 -27.63 -31.11 28.44
CA GLY A 25 -26.52 -31.52 29.30
C GLY A 25 -25.18 -31.71 28.59
N LYS A 26 -25.10 -31.45 27.28
CA LYS A 26 -23.85 -31.46 26.51
C LYS A 26 -23.40 -30.02 26.29
N VAL A 27 -22.10 -29.80 26.47
CA VAL A 27 -21.45 -28.53 26.17
C VAL A 27 -20.87 -28.62 24.74
N SER A 28 -21.38 -27.80 23.84
CA SER A 28 -20.78 -27.63 22.52
C SER A 28 -20.15 -26.26 22.42
N LEU A 29 -18.97 -26.21 21.83
CA LEU A 29 -18.27 -24.95 21.49
C LEU A 29 -18.70 -24.58 20.08
N GLN A 30 -19.41 -23.47 19.94
CA GLN A 30 -19.75 -22.91 18.65
C GLN A 30 -18.79 -21.75 18.37
N TYR A 31 -17.94 -21.91 17.37
CA TYR A 31 -17.09 -20.82 16.89
C TYR A 31 -17.97 -19.81 16.15
N MET A 32 -18.05 -18.60 16.65
CA MET A 32 -18.55 -17.49 15.85
C MET A 32 -17.42 -17.09 14.88
N GLU A 33 -17.60 -17.38 13.60
CA GLU A 33 -16.79 -16.73 12.59
C GLU A 33 -17.10 -15.23 12.67
N CYS A 34 -16.12 -14.46 13.10
CA CYS A 34 -16.20 -13.00 13.00
C CYS A 34 -16.31 -12.67 11.51
N GLU A 35 -17.46 -12.17 11.08
CA GLU A 35 -17.64 -11.69 9.71
C GLU A 35 -16.57 -10.63 9.46
N LYS A 36 -15.58 -10.96 8.62
CA LYS A 36 -14.55 -10.02 8.22
C LYS A 36 -15.20 -8.92 7.40
N MET A 37 -14.87 -7.68 7.76
CA MET A 37 -15.21 -6.54 6.92
C MET A 37 -14.73 -6.82 5.48
N ASN A 38 -15.59 -6.60 4.49
CA ASN A 38 -15.23 -6.84 3.08
C ASN A 38 -14.35 -5.70 2.53
N LEU A 39 -13.08 -5.68 2.92
CA LEU A 39 -12.05 -4.79 2.39
C LEU A 39 -11.17 -5.57 1.41
N SER A 40 -11.75 -6.02 0.31
CA SER A 40 -11.11 -6.99 -0.59
C SER A 40 -10.12 -6.39 -1.58
N LYS A 41 -10.19 -5.09 -1.87
CA LYS A 41 -9.36 -4.40 -2.88
C LYS A 41 -9.02 -2.99 -2.45
N ILE A 42 -7.83 -2.53 -2.83
CA ILE A 42 -7.48 -1.11 -2.75
C ILE A 42 -8.09 -0.42 -3.97
N HIS A 43 -8.99 0.54 -3.74
CA HIS A 43 -9.58 1.33 -4.83
C HIS A 43 -8.58 2.36 -5.34
N HIS A 44 -8.06 3.20 -4.46
CA HIS A 44 -7.04 4.19 -4.81
C HIS A 44 -6.08 4.44 -3.64
N ILE A 45 -4.93 5.00 -4.01
CA ILE A 45 -3.95 5.56 -3.09
C ILE A 45 -3.82 7.02 -3.47
N ALA A 46 -3.89 7.93 -2.48
CA ALA A 46 -3.76 9.36 -2.71
C ALA A 46 -2.39 9.86 -2.23
N ILE A 47 -1.71 10.64 -3.07
CA ILE A 47 -0.44 11.28 -2.76
C ILE A 47 -0.50 12.79 -3.03
N ILE A 48 0.29 13.55 -2.29
CA ILE A 48 0.48 14.99 -2.51
C ILE A 48 1.83 15.18 -3.18
N VAL A 49 1.87 16.04 -4.20
CA VAL A 49 3.08 16.40 -4.93
C VAL A 49 3.26 17.92 -4.94
N SER A 50 4.50 18.37 -5.06
CA SER A 50 4.84 19.79 -5.03
C SER A 50 4.73 20.48 -6.39
N ASP A 51 4.83 19.74 -7.49
CA ASP A 51 4.78 20.26 -8.86
C ASP A 51 3.98 19.32 -9.76
N TYR A 52 2.91 19.85 -10.34
CA TYR A 52 1.99 19.08 -11.18
C TYR A 52 2.65 18.53 -12.46
N GLU A 53 3.38 19.39 -13.18
CA GLU A 53 3.97 19.00 -14.48
C GLU A 53 5.10 17.99 -14.30
N VAL A 54 5.92 18.17 -13.25
CA VAL A 54 6.99 17.24 -12.90
C VAL A 54 6.43 15.87 -12.48
N ALA A 55 5.37 15.86 -11.67
CA ALA A 55 4.72 14.62 -11.24
C ALA A 55 4.04 13.93 -12.42
N LYS A 56 3.34 14.68 -13.28
CA LYS A 56 2.69 14.12 -14.48
C LYS A 56 3.73 13.52 -15.44
N ASP A 57 4.85 14.21 -15.70
CA ASP A 57 5.93 13.65 -16.52
C ASP A 57 6.45 12.33 -15.94
N PHE A 58 6.67 12.30 -14.63
CA PHE A 58 7.18 11.11 -13.96
C PHE A 58 6.19 9.93 -14.03
N TYR A 59 4.96 10.12 -13.56
CA TYR A 59 4.01 9.01 -13.45
C TYR A 59 3.38 8.60 -14.80
N VAL A 60 3.12 9.55 -15.70
CA VAL A 60 2.49 9.26 -16.99
C VAL A 60 3.52 8.97 -18.07
N ASN A 61 4.51 9.86 -18.30
CA ASN A 61 5.42 9.71 -19.43
C ASN A 61 6.53 8.71 -19.15
N LYS A 62 7.07 8.67 -17.92
CA LYS A 62 8.16 7.75 -17.57
C LYS A 62 7.64 6.41 -17.06
N LEU A 63 6.73 6.39 -16.06
CA LEU A 63 6.21 5.13 -15.52
C LEU A 63 5.08 4.51 -16.36
N GLY A 64 4.50 5.26 -17.31
CA GLY A 64 3.50 4.74 -18.25
C GLY A 64 2.10 4.58 -17.68
N PHE A 65 1.76 5.21 -16.54
CA PHE A 65 0.41 5.14 -16.01
C PHE A 65 -0.57 5.92 -16.87
N SER A 66 -1.73 5.31 -17.15
CA SER A 66 -2.76 5.91 -17.99
C SER A 66 -3.60 6.92 -17.22
N VAL A 67 -3.85 8.10 -17.82
CA VAL A 67 -4.71 9.13 -17.25
C VAL A 67 -6.16 8.68 -17.31
N ILE A 68 -6.86 8.70 -16.17
CA ILE A 68 -8.30 8.47 -16.06
C ILE A 68 -9.03 9.82 -16.10
N ARG A 69 -8.58 10.76 -15.27
CA ARG A 69 -9.15 12.12 -15.15
C ARG A 69 -8.06 13.11 -14.77
N GLU A 70 -8.22 14.32 -15.22
CA GLU A 70 -7.32 15.44 -14.95
C GLU A 70 -8.16 16.69 -14.75
N ASN A 71 -8.10 17.33 -13.58
CA ASN A 71 -8.92 18.45 -13.24
C ASN A 71 -8.15 19.49 -12.42
N TYR A 72 -8.21 20.74 -12.85
CA TYR A 72 -7.87 21.86 -11.99
C TYR A 72 -9.06 22.20 -11.09
N ARG A 73 -8.83 22.41 -9.79
CA ARG A 73 -9.86 22.73 -8.79
C ARG A 73 -9.70 24.18 -8.30
N PRO A 74 -10.44 25.14 -8.89
CA PRO A 74 -10.23 26.57 -8.64
C PRO A 74 -10.41 26.98 -7.18
N GLU A 75 -11.35 26.36 -6.45
CA GLU A 75 -11.61 26.67 -5.05
C GLU A 75 -10.46 26.25 -4.13
N ARG A 76 -9.65 25.26 -4.54
CA ARG A 76 -8.51 24.73 -3.81
C ARG A 76 -7.18 25.20 -4.38
N LYS A 77 -7.20 25.76 -5.60
CA LYS A 77 -6.03 26.16 -6.37
C LYS A 77 -5.03 25.03 -6.58
N ASP A 78 -5.54 23.82 -6.80
CA ASP A 78 -4.71 22.64 -6.98
C ASP A 78 -5.15 21.83 -8.21
N TRP A 79 -4.29 20.92 -8.65
CA TRP A 79 -4.59 19.91 -9.64
C TRP A 79 -4.90 18.57 -8.98
N LYS A 80 -5.92 17.87 -9.50
CA LYS A 80 -6.19 16.47 -9.20
C LYS A 80 -6.02 15.64 -10.47
N LEU A 81 -5.12 14.67 -10.44
CA LEU A 81 -4.83 13.76 -11.52
C LEU A 81 -5.07 12.32 -11.04
N ASP A 82 -6.01 11.62 -11.67
CA ASP A 82 -6.32 10.23 -11.38
C ASP A 82 -5.69 9.34 -12.46
N LEU A 83 -4.84 8.42 -12.02
CA LEU A 83 -4.07 7.51 -12.88
C LEU A 83 -4.47 6.05 -12.66
N ARG A 84 -4.46 5.25 -13.72
CA ARG A 84 -4.65 3.80 -13.68
C ARG A 84 -3.32 3.11 -13.42
N VAL A 85 -3.19 2.46 -12.25
CA VAL A 85 -2.04 1.63 -11.92
C VAL A 85 -2.24 0.21 -12.47
N ASN A 86 -3.42 -0.38 -12.20
CA ASN A 86 -3.83 -1.70 -12.70
C ASN A 86 -5.36 -1.78 -12.79
N GLU A 87 -5.92 -2.96 -13.04
CA GLU A 87 -7.36 -3.18 -13.19
C GLU A 87 -8.19 -2.67 -12.00
N TYR A 88 -7.63 -2.70 -10.77
CA TYR A 88 -8.38 -2.43 -9.55
C TYR A 88 -7.94 -1.18 -8.80
N THR A 89 -6.69 -0.73 -9.03
CA THR A 89 -6.06 0.31 -8.20
C THR A 89 -5.76 1.55 -9.01
N GLU A 90 -6.16 2.70 -8.49
CA GLU A 90 -5.87 4.01 -9.03
C GLU A 90 -4.85 4.73 -8.13
N LEU A 91 -4.08 5.65 -8.71
CA LEU A 91 -3.25 6.61 -7.99
C LEU A 91 -3.85 8.00 -8.19
N GLU A 92 -4.30 8.63 -7.09
CA GLU A 92 -4.77 10.01 -7.11
C GLU A 92 -3.62 10.93 -6.72
N ILE A 93 -3.25 11.85 -7.61
CA ILE A 93 -2.20 12.84 -7.39
C ILE A 93 -2.85 14.20 -7.13
N PHE A 94 -2.50 14.81 -6.01
CA PHE A 94 -2.91 16.17 -5.65
C PHE A 94 -1.68 17.07 -5.67
N ALA A 95 -1.62 18.00 -6.63
CA ALA A 95 -0.56 18.99 -6.68
C ALA A 95 -1.04 20.25 -5.95
N GLU A 96 -0.62 20.39 -4.70
CA GLU A 96 -0.99 21.49 -3.82
C GLU A 96 0.01 22.64 -3.89
N GLU A 97 -0.45 23.85 -3.58
CA GLU A 97 0.44 25.02 -3.52
C GLU A 97 1.30 24.97 -2.26
N ASN A 98 2.63 24.86 -2.43
CA ASN A 98 3.61 24.83 -1.34
C ASN A 98 3.35 23.77 -0.24
N PRO A 99 3.15 22.49 -0.56
CA PRO A 99 2.95 21.48 0.44
C PRO A 99 4.22 21.32 1.32
N PRO A 100 4.09 20.95 2.59
CA PRO A 100 5.24 20.58 3.40
C PRO A 100 6.02 19.43 2.76
N LYS A 101 7.35 19.52 2.79
CA LYS A 101 8.20 18.44 2.28
C LYS A 101 7.95 17.14 3.04
N ARG A 102 8.00 16.02 2.32
CA ARG A 102 7.95 14.69 2.92
C ARG A 102 9.10 14.51 3.92
N VAL A 103 8.79 13.95 5.08
CA VAL A 103 9.79 13.61 6.11
C VAL A 103 10.21 12.15 5.90
N ASN A 104 11.40 11.96 5.32
CA ASN A 104 11.96 10.62 5.05
C ASN A 104 12.96 10.16 6.12
N TYR A 105 13.51 11.09 6.90
CA TYR A 105 14.47 10.73 7.95
C TYR A 105 14.49 11.76 9.10
N PRO A 106 14.28 11.32 10.38
CA PRO A 106 13.70 10.01 10.69
C PRO A 106 12.33 9.86 10.07
N GLU A 107 11.95 8.61 9.70
CA GLU A 107 10.66 8.34 9.07
C GLU A 107 9.50 8.76 9.96
N ALA A 108 8.54 9.51 9.41
CA ALA A 108 7.31 9.88 10.10
C ALA A 108 6.25 8.79 9.96
N CYS A 109 5.28 8.77 10.90
CA CYS A 109 4.10 7.92 10.76
C CYS A 109 3.32 8.27 9.48
N GLY A 110 2.84 7.24 8.78
CA GLY A 110 2.08 7.38 7.55
C GLY A 110 2.52 6.39 6.48
N LEU A 111 2.25 6.71 5.21
CA LEU A 111 2.67 5.90 4.08
C LEU A 111 4.20 5.91 3.96
N ARG A 112 4.83 4.77 4.21
CA ARG A 112 6.28 4.63 4.11
C ARG A 112 6.74 4.59 2.66
N HIS A 113 6.15 3.70 1.85
CA HIS A 113 6.43 3.54 0.42
C HIS A 113 5.24 2.88 -0.29
N LEU A 114 5.28 2.87 -1.62
CA LEU A 114 4.45 2.02 -2.48
C LEU A 114 5.33 0.94 -3.09
N ALA A 115 4.87 -0.32 -3.05
CA ALA A 115 5.57 -1.43 -3.67
C ALA A 115 4.82 -1.92 -4.91
N PHE A 116 5.55 -2.11 -6.00
CA PHE A 116 5.06 -2.67 -7.26
C PHE A 116 5.65 -4.05 -7.47
N CYS A 117 4.80 -5.04 -7.75
CA CYS A 117 5.25 -6.36 -8.15
C CYS A 117 5.70 -6.33 -9.60
N VAL A 118 6.90 -6.87 -9.87
CA VAL A 118 7.48 -6.96 -11.21
C VAL A 118 8.01 -8.36 -11.47
N ASP A 119 8.06 -8.75 -12.74
CA ASP A 119 8.57 -10.08 -13.15
C ASP A 119 10.09 -10.19 -12.97
N SER A 120 10.81 -9.08 -13.15
CA SER A 120 12.27 -9.00 -12.97
C SER A 120 12.67 -7.62 -12.51
N VAL A 121 13.22 -7.55 -11.29
CA VAL A 121 13.75 -6.30 -10.74
C VAL A 121 14.91 -5.77 -11.58
N GLU A 122 15.81 -6.63 -12.07
CA GLU A 122 16.96 -6.20 -12.88
C GLU A 122 16.53 -5.55 -14.20
N GLN A 123 15.54 -6.18 -14.87
CA GLN A 123 15.06 -5.66 -16.15
C GLN A 123 14.35 -4.32 -15.95
N THR A 124 13.49 -4.21 -14.93
CA THR A 124 12.78 -2.95 -14.63
C THR A 124 13.74 -1.84 -14.20
N VAL A 125 14.77 -2.15 -13.41
CA VAL A 125 15.83 -1.18 -13.05
C VAL A 125 16.57 -0.67 -14.29
N LYS A 126 16.86 -1.55 -15.25
CA LYS A 126 17.48 -1.14 -16.51
C LYS A 126 16.60 -0.16 -17.28
N GLU A 127 15.32 -0.46 -17.41
CA GLU A 127 14.32 0.39 -18.09
C GLU A 127 14.16 1.75 -17.40
N LEU A 128 14.08 1.78 -16.05
CA LEU A 128 14.01 3.02 -15.30
C LEU A 128 15.25 3.89 -15.48
N ARG A 129 16.45 3.28 -15.51
CA ARG A 129 17.71 4.02 -15.76
C ARG A 129 17.78 4.60 -17.17
N GLU A 130 17.26 3.90 -18.18
CA GLU A 130 17.15 4.42 -19.54
C GLU A 130 16.23 5.66 -19.61
N LEU A 131 15.27 5.78 -18.69
CA LEU A 131 14.39 6.95 -18.51
C LEU A 131 14.98 8.03 -17.58
N GLY A 132 16.23 7.84 -17.12
CA GLY A 132 16.90 8.77 -16.22
C GLY A 132 16.41 8.70 -14.77
N ILE A 133 15.83 7.57 -14.34
CA ILE A 133 15.41 7.34 -12.96
C ILE A 133 16.45 6.50 -12.25
N GLU A 134 17.05 7.07 -11.20
CA GLU A 134 18.04 6.39 -10.38
C GLU A 134 17.36 5.37 -9.45
N CYS A 135 17.96 4.18 -9.36
CA CYS A 135 17.52 3.11 -8.46
C CYS A 135 18.63 2.77 -7.47
N GLU A 136 18.23 2.44 -6.26
CA GLU A 136 19.13 1.89 -5.25
C GLU A 136 19.77 0.56 -5.71
N PRO A 137 20.80 0.05 -5.00
CA PRO A 137 21.30 -1.30 -5.24
C PRO A 137 20.22 -2.36 -5.04
N ILE A 138 20.16 -3.33 -5.95
CA ILE A 138 19.26 -4.48 -5.84
C ILE A 138 19.66 -5.29 -4.60
N ARG A 139 18.68 -5.67 -3.80
CA ARG A 139 18.83 -6.48 -2.58
C ARG A 139 17.93 -7.71 -2.67
N VAL A 140 18.18 -8.67 -1.82
CA VAL A 140 17.28 -9.79 -1.58
C VAL A 140 16.56 -9.54 -0.26
N ASP A 141 15.25 -9.66 -0.27
CA ASP A 141 14.44 -9.61 0.94
C ASP A 141 14.67 -10.84 1.79
N ASP A 142 15.07 -10.67 3.05
CA ASP A 142 15.45 -11.74 3.95
C ASP A 142 14.29 -12.69 4.31
N TYR A 143 13.03 -12.25 4.15
CA TYR A 143 11.85 -13.03 4.51
C TYR A 143 11.27 -13.79 3.33
N THR A 144 11.29 -13.20 2.15
CA THR A 144 10.71 -13.79 0.94
C THR A 144 11.74 -14.47 0.04
N GLY A 145 13.03 -14.11 0.16
CA GLY A 145 14.10 -14.53 -0.73
C GLY A 145 13.99 -13.93 -2.14
N LYS A 146 13.13 -12.94 -2.32
CA LYS A 146 12.88 -12.27 -3.59
C LYS A 146 13.76 -11.03 -3.75
N LYS A 147 14.06 -10.66 -4.99
CA LYS A 147 14.78 -9.42 -5.27
C LYS A 147 13.88 -8.22 -5.09
N MET A 148 14.46 -7.15 -4.59
CA MET A 148 13.78 -5.88 -4.38
C MET A 148 14.76 -4.72 -4.52
N THR A 149 14.25 -3.53 -4.82
CA THR A 149 15.01 -2.28 -4.79
C THR A 149 14.06 -1.10 -4.66
N PHE A 150 14.63 0.08 -4.40
CA PHE A 150 13.88 1.33 -4.32
C PHE A 150 14.33 2.32 -5.39
N PHE A 151 13.39 3.14 -5.80
CA PHE A 151 13.59 4.41 -6.50
C PHE A 151 12.65 5.43 -5.86
N HIS A 152 12.69 6.68 -6.29
CA HIS A 152 11.93 7.75 -5.64
C HIS A 152 11.16 8.56 -6.69
N ASP A 153 9.97 9.02 -6.31
CA ASP A 153 9.30 10.04 -7.08
C ASP A 153 10.00 11.41 -6.93
N PRO A 154 9.60 12.43 -7.70
CA PRO A 154 10.22 13.75 -7.63
C PRO A 154 10.17 14.43 -6.26
N ASP A 155 9.18 14.09 -5.42
CA ASP A 155 9.01 14.61 -4.05
C ASP A 155 9.66 13.72 -2.98
N GLY A 156 10.34 12.65 -3.41
CA GLY A 156 11.06 11.73 -2.53
C GLY A 156 10.18 10.66 -1.90
N LEU A 157 8.97 10.38 -2.42
CA LEU A 157 8.22 9.20 -2.00
C LEU A 157 8.97 7.95 -2.47
N PRO A 158 9.37 7.05 -1.54
CA PRO A 158 10.00 5.80 -1.94
C PRO A 158 9.01 4.91 -2.68
N LEU A 159 9.45 4.36 -3.81
CA LEU A 159 8.74 3.40 -4.64
C LEU A 159 9.58 2.12 -4.71
N GLU A 160 8.99 1.00 -4.35
CA GLU A 160 9.68 -0.30 -4.31
C GLU A 160 9.33 -1.14 -5.54
N LEU A 161 10.33 -1.79 -6.12
CA LEU A 161 10.17 -2.92 -7.03
C LEU A 161 10.39 -4.21 -6.25
N HIS A 162 9.48 -5.17 -6.37
CA HIS A 162 9.56 -6.46 -5.67
C HIS A 162 9.13 -7.59 -6.63
N GLU A 163 9.87 -8.72 -6.69
CA GLU A 163 9.54 -9.94 -7.45
C GLU A 163 8.47 -10.78 -6.78
#